data_c7001d4c4bb6ab72c0862f51ceabd893
#
_entry.id   c7001d4c4bb6ab72c0862f51ceabd893
#
_cell.length_a   1.000
_cell.length_b   1.000
_cell.length_c   1.000
_cell.angle_alpha   90.00
_cell.angle_beta   90.00
_cell.angle_gamma   90.00
#
_symmetry.space_group_name_H-M   'P 1'
#
loop_
_entity.id
_entity.type
_entity.pdbx_description
1 polymer ?
#
loop_
_entity_poly.entity_id
_entity_poly.type
_entity_poly.pdbx_seq_one_letter_code
_entity_poly.pdbx_strand_id
1 'polypeptide(L)'
;MRRLFLLVLMLCYLLVSAVANAAQVTDVKWGVDKDNMLRFVVDLTDAAPYKVEVTDKLMTITVDAPLLNGAAKNSKTSSNIAGVMKVEPAGEKTLVKIPLSRKLEANEYKSFTLRKDPDTKRPARIVMDITAEKRVAPTNVAKGTTEKPASGTDVVSNKPTTNTRKKPPEVNVSLKGNVSAPAVSVSIGGGSVDSPKDKKALEKERKRKEKEKKKREKELKKKKGAAAAKPAGTFLTEGGIEGKIITIDPGHGGSDPGAVGDKGTLEKNITLEISKRLKQNLEEMGAIVHMTRSTDREVAGPGASDVDELQARINVAEKHNSDLFVSVHINSSVNKKVGGFSTYYYPKTKFDAKIAKSIQDNLTANYGRDNLGLREANFYVIKRCSMPATLLELCFISNKKEEKLMGGNWFQTKTAKLIAEGIENYFK
;
A
#
# COMPACT_ATOMS: atom_id res chain seq x y z
N MET A 1 63.66 6.62 15.31
CA MET A 1 62.88 5.69 16.19
C MET A 1 61.60 6.34 16.76
N ARG A 2 61.59 7.52 17.38
CA ARG A 2 60.36 8.12 17.93
C ARG A 2 59.23 8.37 16.90
N ARG A 3 59.55 8.78 15.65
CA ARG A 3 58.54 9.02 14.61
C ARG A 3 57.91 7.73 14.06
N LEU A 4 58.68 6.65 14.01
CA LEU A 4 58.18 5.32 13.59
C LEU A 4 57.23 4.74 14.64
N PHE A 5 57.56 4.93 15.95
CA PHE A 5 56.74 4.46 17.05
C PHE A 5 55.38 5.19 17.13
N LEU A 6 55.37 6.51 16.85
CA LEU A 6 54.13 7.31 16.77
C LEU A 6 53.25 6.91 15.59
N LEU A 7 53.84 6.56 14.42
CA LEU A 7 53.11 6.09 13.24
C LEU A 7 52.47 4.71 13.47
N VAL A 8 53.19 3.79 14.15
CA VAL A 8 52.66 2.48 14.53
C VAL A 8 51.53 2.61 15.56
N LEU A 9 51.67 3.48 16.55
CA LEU A 9 50.61 3.77 17.54
C LEU A 9 49.37 4.40 16.90
N MET A 10 49.56 5.32 15.93
CA MET A 10 48.45 5.93 15.18
C MET A 10 47.76 4.91 14.25
N LEU A 11 48.53 4.01 13.65
CA LEU A 11 47.98 2.91 12.84
C LEU A 11 47.23 1.88 13.69
N CYS A 12 47.73 1.55 14.88
CA CYS A 12 47.01 0.70 15.85
C CYS A 12 45.75 1.39 16.39
N TYR A 13 45.75 2.72 16.58
CA TYR A 13 44.57 3.47 17.01
C TYR A 13 43.50 3.55 15.91
N LEU A 14 43.90 3.59 14.61
CA LEU A 14 42.98 3.52 13.47
C LEU A 14 42.41 2.10 13.23
N LEU A 15 43.11 1.05 13.66
CA LEU A 15 42.64 -0.33 13.58
C LEU A 15 41.69 -0.71 14.74
N VAL A 16 41.69 0.02 15.85
CA VAL A 16 40.80 -0.26 17.00
C VAL A 16 39.43 0.43 16.87
N SER A 17 39.28 1.41 15.97
CA SER A 17 38.04 2.19 15.85
C SER A 17 37.00 1.65 14.84
N ALA A 18 37.16 0.44 14.32
CA ALA A 18 36.21 -0.20 13.41
C ALA A 18 35.80 -1.61 13.85
N VAL A 19 35.58 -1.81 15.13
CA VAL A 19 34.69 -2.88 15.54
C VAL A 19 33.28 -2.32 15.38
N ALA A 20 32.78 -2.31 14.15
CA ALA A 20 31.36 -2.26 13.92
C ALA A 20 30.78 -3.40 14.74
N ASN A 21 29.96 -3.10 15.76
CA ASN A 21 29.26 -4.13 16.50
C ASN A 21 28.46 -4.95 15.48
N ALA A 22 28.94 -6.15 15.18
CA ALA A 22 28.24 -7.05 14.27
C ALA A 22 26.80 -7.20 14.77
N ALA A 23 25.84 -7.15 13.86
CA ALA A 23 24.44 -7.34 14.21
C ALA A 23 24.27 -8.69 14.91
N GLN A 24 23.42 -8.74 15.93
CA GLN A 24 23.09 -9.95 16.67
C GLN A 24 21.58 -10.10 16.77
N VAL A 25 21.08 -11.34 16.67
CA VAL A 25 19.67 -11.65 16.95
C VAL A 25 19.48 -11.67 18.48
N THR A 26 18.61 -10.79 18.98
CA THR A 26 18.37 -10.63 20.41
C THR A 26 17.17 -11.41 20.91
N ASP A 27 16.13 -11.54 20.08
CA ASP A 27 14.92 -12.32 20.39
C ASP A 27 14.16 -12.70 19.12
N VAL A 28 13.36 -13.76 19.21
CA VAL A 28 12.41 -14.16 18.17
C VAL A 28 11.06 -14.40 18.82
N LYS A 29 10.05 -13.72 18.32
CA LYS A 29 8.68 -13.72 18.84
C LYS A 29 7.69 -14.08 17.75
N TRP A 30 6.52 -14.49 18.16
CA TRP A 30 5.38 -14.64 17.27
C TRP A 30 4.10 -14.10 17.94
N GLY A 31 3.13 -13.79 17.14
CA GLY A 31 1.80 -13.35 17.57
C GLY A 31 0.80 -13.46 16.43
N VAL A 32 -0.49 -13.42 16.79
CA VAL A 32 -1.57 -13.30 15.81
C VAL A 32 -2.15 -11.89 15.97
N ASP A 33 -2.24 -11.15 14.88
CA ASP A 33 -2.80 -9.82 14.94
C ASP A 33 -4.35 -9.82 14.89
N LYS A 34 -4.95 -8.64 14.99
CA LYS A 34 -6.42 -8.47 14.97
C LYS A 34 -7.06 -8.98 13.66
N ASP A 35 -6.31 -9.08 12.60
CA ASP A 35 -6.77 -9.55 11.27
C ASP A 35 -6.50 -11.05 11.08
N ASN A 36 -6.15 -11.77 12.16
CA ASN A 36 -5.76 -13.17 12.20
C ASN A 36 -4.54 -13.51 11.33
N MET A 37 -3.66 -12.56 11.13
CA MET A 37 -2.38 -12.78 10.47
C MET A 37 -1.36 -13.27 11.48
N LEU A 38 -0.72 -14.40 11.20
CA LEU A 38 0.34 -14.93 12.04
C LEU A 38 1.64 -14.19 11.72
N ARG A 39 2.21 -13.52 12.69
CA ARG A 39 3.43 -12.72 12.55
C ARG A 39 4.56 -13.30 13.38
N PHE A 40 5.72 -13.47 12.76
CA PHE A 40 6.99 -13.74 13.41
C PHE A 40 7.88 -12.50 13.35
N VAL A 41 8.57 -12.21 14.44
CA VAL A 41 9.44 -11.03 14.54
C VAL A 41 10.79 -11.48 15.09
N VAL A 42 11.85 -11.21 14.34
CA VAL A 42 13.24 -11.37 14.78
C VAL A 42 13.76 -10.00 15.18
N ASP A 43 14.03 -9.80 16.47
CA ASP A 43 14.64 -8.58 17.00
C ASP A 43 16.17 -8.66 16.87
N LEU A 44 16.80 -7.56 16.42
CA LEU A 44 18.24 -7.49 16.17
C LEU A 44 18.86 -6.25 16.82
N THR A 45 20.15 -6.32 17.19
CA THR A 45 20.89 -5.14 17.66
C THR A 45 21.04 -4.09 16.56
N ASP A 46 21.20 -4.53 15.31
CA ASP A 46 21.26 -3.69 14.10
C ASP A 46 20.76 -4.47 12.88
N ALA A 47 20.61 -3.82 11.72
CA ALA A 47 20.17 -4.48 10.50
C ALA A 47 21.15 -5.58 10.06
N ALA A 48 20.60 -6.72 9.64
CA ALA A 48 21.36 -7.84 9.09
C ALA A 48 20.68 -8.40 7.83
N PRO A 49 21.45 -8.91 6.86
CA PRO A 49 20.90 -9.65 5.74
C PRO A 49 20.15 -10.91 6.21
N TYR A 50 19.13 -11.31 5.46
CA TYR A 50 18.41 -12.55 5.74
C TYR A 50 17.88 -13.19 4.47
N LYS A 51 17.60 -14.50 4.55
CA LYS A 51 16.98 -15.28 3.48
C LYS A 51 15.79 -16.05 4.05
N VAL A 52 14.72 -16.16 3.27
CA VAL A 52 13.55 -16.97 3.60
C VAL A 52 13.44 -18.10 2.58
N GLU A 53 13.34 -19.31 3.05
CA GLU A 53 13.12 -20.51 2.24
C GLU A 53 11.87 -21.23 2.74
N VAL A 54 10.96 -21.56 1.83
CA VAL A 54 9.73 -22.28 2.14
C VAL A 54 9.70 -23.57 1.34
N THR A 55 9.64 -24.68 2.06
CA THR A 55 9.41 -26.02 1.51
C THR A 55 7.98 -26.47 1.83
N ASP A 56 7.63 -27.70 1.47
CA ASP A 56 6.27 -28.21 1.66
C ASP A 56 5.78 -28.18 3.12
N LYS A 57 6.70 -28.36 4.07
CA LYS A 57 6.36 -28.45 5.51
C LYS A 57 7.27 -27.63 6.42
N LEU A 58 8.09 -26.76 5.87
CA LEU A 58 9.05 -25.99 6.66
C LEU A 58 9.32 -24.62 6.03
N MET A 59 9.18 -23.57 6.83
CA MET A 59 9.73 -22.25 6.51
C MET A 59 11.00 -22.07 7.35
N THR A 60 12.08 -21.65 6.70
CA THR A 60 13.37 -21.34 7.36
C THR A 60 13.73 -19.90 7.08
N ILE A 61 13.94 -19.10 8.12
CA ILE A 61 14.51 -17.76 8.03
C ILE A 61 15.97 -17.90 8.48
N THR A 62 16.90 -17.71 7.55
CA THR A 62 18.34 -17.65 7.84
C THR A 62 18.73 -16.19 7.99
N VAL A 63 19.22 -15.80 9.15
CA VAL A 63 19.67 -14.44 9.45
C VAL A 63 21.18 -14.45 9.52
N ASP A 64 21.85 -13.56 8.78
CA ASP A 64 23.32 -13.40 8.77
C ASP A 64 23.76 -12.58 10.00
N ALA A 65 23.42 -13.08 11.18
CA ALA A 65 23.78 -12.55 12.48
C ALA A 65 23.72 -13.66 13.53
N PRO A 66 24.70 -13.76 14.45
CA PRO A 66 24.70 -14.76 15.51
C PRO A 66 23.57 -14.52 16.52
N LEU A 67 23.11 -15.58 17.14
CA LEU A 67 22.13 -15.53 18.22
C LEU A 67 22.81 -15.05 19.51
N LEU A 68 22.32 -13.95 20.08
CA LEU A 68 22.82 -13.44 21.36
C LEU A 68 22.65 -14.50 22.46
N ASN A 69 23.69 -14.75 23.20
CA ASN A 69 23.77 -15.80 24.23
C ASN A 69 23.64 -17.25 23.71
N GLY A 70 23.60 -17.51 22.42
CA GLY A 70 23.68 -18.82 21.78
C GLY A 70 22.62 -19.85 22.20
N ALA A 71 21.60 -19.46 22.96
CA ALA A 71 20.61 -20.38 23.48
C ALA A 71 19.51 -20.66 22.47
N ALA A 72 19.39 -21.91 22.03
CA ALA A 72 18.25 -22.35 21.22
C ALA A 72 16.91 -22.12 21.94
N LYS A 73 15.90 -21.66 21.23
CA LYS A 73 14.58 -21.37 21.77
C LYS A 73 13.51 -22.13 20.99
N ASN A 74 12.58 -22.74 21.70
CA ASN A 74 11.38 -23.36 21.13
C ASN A 74 10.15 -22.61 21.59
N SER A 75 9.23 -22.31 20.68
CA SER A 75 7.97 -21.65 21.00
C SER A 75 6.82 -22.26 20.21
N LYS A 76 5.83 -22.82 20.91
CA LYS A 76 4.64 -23.40 20.28
C LYS A 76 3.73 -22.26 19.83
N THR A 77 3.38 -22.23 18.56
CA THR A 77 2.39 -21.26 18.05
C THR A 77 0.96 -21.73 18.36
N SER A 78 0.03 -20.78 18.41
CA SER A 78 -1.41 -21.11 18.52
C SER A 78 -2.09 -21.16 17.14
N SER A 79 -1.31 -21.44 16.11
CA SER A 79 -1.72 -21.42 14.70
C SER A 79 -2.05 -22.84 14.21
N ASN A 80 -3.02 -22.94 13.30
CA ASN A 80 -3.32 -24.19 12.58
C ASN A 80 -2.34 -24.46 11.44
N ILE A 81 -1.55 -23.46 11.04
CA ILE A 81 -0.62 -23.54 9.90
C ILE A 81 0.82 -23.73 10.37
N ALA A 82 1.22 -23.08 11.45
CA ALA A 82 2.58 -23.15 11.97
C ALA A 82 2.62 -23.97 13.26
N GLY A 83 3.60 -24.87 13.33
CA GLY A 83 3.86 -25.68 14.51
C GLY A 83 4.81 -25.00 15.51
N VAL A 84 5.63 -25.79 16.20
CA VAL A 84 6.61 -25.28 17.16
C VAL A 84 7.74 -24.58 16.42
N MET A 85 7.84 -23.28 16.55
CA MET A 85 8.97 -22.49 16.05
C MET A 85 10.23 -22.87 16.82
N LYS A 86 11.33 -23.12 16.11
CA LYS A 86 12.65 -23.40 16.67
C LYS A 86 13.63 -22.32 16.23
N VAL A 87 14.39 -21.78 17.18
CA VAL A 87 15.48 -20.83 16.93
C VAL A 87 16.78 -21.52 17.32
N GLU A 88 17.69 -21.61 16.37
CA GLU A 88 18.93 -22.39 16.52
C GLU A 88 20.13 -21.53 16.07
N PRO A 89 21.23 -21.51 16.83
CA PRO A 89 22.50 -20.95 16.37
C PRO A 89 23.14 -21.84 15.29
N ALA A 90 23.72 -21.22 14.28
CA ALA A 90 24.42 -21.90 13.18
C ALA A 90 25.73 -21.15 12.82
N GLY A 91 26.71 -21.20 13.72
CA GLY A 91 27.94 -20.39 13.61
C GLY A 91 27.62 -18.91 13.71
N GLU A 92 28.04 -18.14 12.71
CA GLU A 92 27.77 -16.69 12.61
C GLU A 92 26.34 -16.35 12.18
N LYS A 93 25.46 -17.34 12.06
CA LYS A 93 24.06 -17.17 11.61
C LYS A 93 23.07 -17.69 12.64
N THR A 94 21.85 -17.23 12.53
CA THR A 94 20.70 -17.72 13.27
C THR A 94 19.70 -18.35 12.32
N LEU A 95 19.21 -19.54 12.62
CA LEU A 95 18.14 -20.21 11.89
C LEU A 95 16.84 -20.17 12.69
N VAL A 96 15.79 -19.62 12.07
CA VAL A 96 14.44 -19.68 12.61
C VAL A 96 13.64 -20.66 11.75
N LYS A 97 13.34 -21.83 12.31
CA LYS A 97 12.63 -22.93 11.66
C LYS A 97 11.18 -22.98 12.12
N ILE A 98 10.26 -22.89 11.21
CA ILE A 98 8.81 -22.86 11.45
C ILE A 98 8.18 -24.02 10.69
N PRO A 99 7.89 -25.16 11.35
CA PRO A 99 7.18 -26.27 10.72
C PRO A 99 5.80 -25.81 10.26
N LEU A 100 5.41 -26.23 9.05
CA LEU A 100 4.13 -25.90 8.43
C LEU A 100 3.24 -27.13 8.34
N SER A 101 1.93 -26.96 8.49
CA SER A 101 0.94 -28.04 8.28
C SER A 101 0.74 -28.37 6.79
N ARG A 102 1.02 -27.39 5.91
CA ARG A 102 0.96 -27.51 4.45
C ARG A 102 1.97 -26.58 3.79
N LYS A 103 2.19 -26.74 2.50
CA LYS A 103 2.94 -25.79 1.68
C LYS A 103 2.24 -24.44 1.67
N LEU A 104 3.02 -23.37 1.75
CA LEU A 104 2.54 -22.00 1.54
C LEU A 104 2.86 -21.58 0.11
N GLU A 105 1.89 -20.93 -0.52
CA GLU A 105 2.09 -20.26 -1.80
C GLU A 105 2.79 -18.89 -1.58
N ALA A 106 3.48 -18.39 -2.59
CA ALA A 106 4.29 -17.17 -2.49
C ALA A 106 3.50 -15.91 -2.06
N ASN A 107 2.19 -15.90 -2.28
CA ASN A 107 1.29 -14.81 -1.87
C ASN A 107 0.69 -15.00 -0.46
N GLU A 108 0.97 -16.10 0.20
CA GLU A 108 0.46 -16.39 1.56
C GLU A 108 1.42 -15.95 2.66
N TYR A 109 2.62 -15.50 2.32
CA TYR A 109 3.56 -14.96 3.28
C TYR A 109 4.31 -13.74 2.71
N LYS A 110 4.74 -12.86 3.59
CA LYS A 110 5.52 -11.67 3.25
C LYS A 110 6.58 -11.43 4.32
N SER A 111 7.82 -11.12 3.91
CA SER A 111 8.86 -10.67 4.83
C SER A 111 9.27 -9.23 4.53
N PHE A 112 9.65 -8.51 5.57
CA PHE A 112 10.17 -7.16 5.49
C PHE A 112 11.03 -6.83 6.72
N THR A 113 11.83 -5.78 6.61
CA THR A 113 12.67 -5.30 7.72
C THR A 113 12.15 -4.00 8.29
N LEU A 114 12.38 -3.82 9.60
CA LEU A 114 12.20 -2.54 10.29
C LEU A 114 13.55 -2.15 10.88
N ARG A 115 14.00 -0.94 10.60
CA ARG A 115 15.25 -0.42 11.16
C ARG A 115 15.10 -0.10 12.65
N LYS A 116 16.25 -0.07 13.33
CA LYS A 116 16.36 0.43 14.69
C LYS A 116 15.85 1.87 14.76
N ASP A 117 14.99 2.13 15.71
CA ASP A 117 14.43 3.46 15.95
C ASP A 117 15.06 4.02 17.23
N PRO A 118 15.99 4.97 17.13
CA PRO A 118 16.67 5.53 18.29
C PRO A 118 15.73 6.31 19.22
N ASP A 119 14.66 6.93 18.68
CA ASP A 119 13.75 7.76 19.45
C ASP A 119 12.84 6.91 20.33
N THR A 120 12.34 5.78 19.78
CA THR A 120 11.47 4.85 20.52
C THR A 120 12.23 3.69 21.16
N LYS A 121 13.56 3.66 21.02
CA LYS A 121 14.44 2.56 21.48
C LYS A 121 14.03 1.17 20.94
N ARG A 122 13.32 1.11 19.81
CA ARG A 122 12.94 -0.15 19.18
C ARG A 122 14.13 -0.75 18.45
N PRO A 123 14.39 -2.06 18.61
CA PRO A 123 15.46 -2.74 17.88
C PRO A 123 15.18 -2.81 16.38
N ALA A 124 16.21 -3.08 15.59
CA ALA A 124 16.02 -3.51 14.21
C ALA A 124 15.26 -4.84 14.18
N ARG A 125 14.45 -5.09 13.15
CA ARG A 125 13.58 -6.27 13.08
C ARG A 125 13.50 -6.84 11.69
N ILE A 126 13.45 -8.16 11.62
CA ILE A 126 12.92 -8.90 10.48
C ILE A 126 11.51 -9.34 10.85
N VAL A 127 10.53 -9.03 10.01
CA VAL A 127 9.12 -9.41 10.21
C VAL A 127 8.71 -10.37 9.11
N MET A 128 8.06 -11.46 9.50
CA MET A 128 7.47 -12.44 8.62
C MET A 128 5.99 -12.56 8.93
N ASP A 129 5.15 -12.23 7.97
CA ASP A 129 3.69 -12.34 8.05
C ASP A 129 3.21 -13.53 7.23
N ILE A 130 2.33 -14.35 7.81
CA ILE A 130 1.65 -15.46 7.14
C ILE A 130 0.16 -15.16 7.18
N THR A 131 -0.46 -15.02 6.01
CA THR A 131 -1.87 -14.59 5.85
C THR A 131 -2.84 -15.76 5.72
N ALA A 132 -2.34 -17.00 5.73
CA ALA A 132 -3.12 -18.19 5.39
C ALA A 132 -4.08 -18.67 6.50
N GLU A 133 -4.09 -18.05 7.69
CA GLU A 133 -4.88 -18.50 8.82
C GLU A 133 -6.28 -17.87 8.83
N LYS A 134 -7.29 -18.62 8.33
CA LYS A 134 -8.70 -18.28 8.56
C LYS A 134 -9.15 -18.89 9.88
N ARG A 135 -9.49 -18.09 10.88
CA ARG A 135 -10.27 -18.56 12.02
C ARG A 135 -11.65 -19.01 11.54
N VAL A 136 -11.99 -20.27 11.79
CA VAL A 136 -13.39 -20.68 11.82
C VAL A 136 -14.01 -19.96 13.00
N ALA A 137 -15.02 -19.11 12.76
CA ALA A 137 -15.76 -18.45 13.83
C ALA A 137 -16.24 -19.51 14.83
N PRO A 138 -16.16 -19.28 16.15
CA PRO A 138 -16.72 -20.22 17.10
C PRO A 138 -18.23 -20.30 16.87
N THR A 139 -18.69 -21.47 16.47
CA THR A 139 -20.11 -21.81 16.47
C THR A 139 -20.59 -21.62 17.90
N ASN A 140 -21.57 -20.72 18.10
CA ASN A 140 -22.28 -20.57 19.38
C ASN A 140 -22.85 -21.93 19.77
N VAL A 141 -22.20 -22.61 20.71
CA VAL A 141 -22.77 -23.75 21.41
C VAL A 141 -23.72 -23.13 22.44
N ALA A 142 -25.00 -23.22 22.14
CA ALA A 142 -26.05 -22.89 23.10
C ALA A 142 -25.82 -23.72 24.36
N LYS A 143 -25.92 -23.07 25.54
CA LYS A 143 -25.95 -23.72 26.84
C LYS A 143 -27.17 -24.66 26.89
N GLY A 144 -26.90 -25.94 26.76
CA GLY A 144 -27.86 -26.99 27.06
C GLY A 144 -27.68 -27.44 28.52
N THR A 145 -28.78 -27.43 29.23
CA THR A 145 -28.99 -27.90 30.58
C THR A 145 -28.57 -29.37 30.76
N THR A 146 -27.99 -29.61 31.93
CA THR A 146 -27.65 -30.94 32.48
C THR A 146 -28.89 -31.79 32.70
N GLU A 147 -28.91 -33.01 32.10
CA GLU A 147 -29.62 -34.17 32.67
C GLU A 147 -28.83 -35.45 32.44
N LYS A 148 -28.93 -36.38 33.42
CA LYS A 148 -28.10 -37.55 33.66
C LYS A 148 -28.72 -38.80 32.97
N PRO A 149 -27.96 -39.89 32.74
CA PRO A 149 -28.23 -40.88 31.71
C PRO A 149 -29.19 -41.99 32.12
N ALA A 150 -29.88 -42.57 31.12
CA ALA A 150 -30.50 -43.88 31.21
C ALA A 150 -30.05 -44.75 30.02
N SER A 151 -29.72 -45.98 30.39
CA SER A 151 -29.24 -47.09 29.56
C SER A 151 -30.25 -47.60 28.55
N GLY A 152 -29.80 -48.14 27.42
CA GLY A 152 -30.63 -48.93 26.52
C GLY A 152 -29.89 -49.29 25.23
N THR A 153 -29.43 -50.50 25.16
CA THR A 153 -28.99 -51.25 24.00
C THR A 153 -29.98 -51.21 22.82
N ASP A 154 -29.50 -51.07 21.58
CA ASP A 154 -29.73 -52.09 20.57
C ASP A 154 -28.99 -51.83 19.24
N VAL A 155 -28.40 -52.88 18.76
CA VAL A 155 -27.66 -53.06 17.50
C VAL A 155 -28.65 -53.27 16.37
N VAL A 156 -28.55 -52.54 15.24
CA VAL A 156 -28.92 -53.05 13.92
C VAL A 156 -27.99 -52.48 12.85
N SER A 157 -27.30 -53.45 12.24
CA SER A 157 -26.56 -53.38 10.98
C SER A 157 -27.50 -53.08 9.82
N ASN A 158 -27.09 -52.24 8.87
CA ASN A 158 -27.26 -52.56 7.47
C ASN A 158 -26.36 -51.76 6.51
N LYS A 159 -25.88 -52.46 5.53
CA LYS A 159 -24.87 -52.21 4.52
C LYS A 159 -25.47 -51.49 3.29
N PRO A 160 -24.68 -51.02 2.33
CA PRO A 160 -24.99 -49.91 1.46
C PRO A 160 -25.76 -50.28 0.18
N THR A 161 -26.55 -49.38 -0.31
CA THR A 161 -27.10 -49.45 -1.67
C THR A 161 -26.50 -48.34 -2.57
N THR A 162 -25.86 -48.83 -3.61
CA THR A 162 -25.44 -48.10 -4.80
C THR A 162 -26.61 -47.39 -5.47
N ASN A 163 -26.50 -46.14 -5.84
CA ASN A 163 -27.34 -45.62 -6.89
C ASN A 163 -26.58 -44.71 -7.86
N THR A 164 -26.78 -45.08 -9.08
CA THR A 164 -26.19 -44.69 -10.32
C THR A 164 -26.35 -43.21 -10.69
N ARG A 165 -25.26 -42.66 -11.24
CA ARG A 165 -25.24 -41.43 -12.02
C ARG A 165 -26.28 -41.44 -13.15
N LYS A 166 -27.10 -40.39 -13.24
CA LYS A 166 -27.72 -39.95 -14.49
C LYS A 166 -27.16 -38.60 -14.91
N LYS A 167 -26.57 -38.57 -16.11
CA LYS A 167 -26.09 -37.42 -16.85
C LYS A 167 -27.30 -36.59 -17.33
N PRO A 168 -27.32 -35.25 -17.22
CA PRO A 168 -28.34 -34.44 -17.88
C PRO A 168 -28.09 -34.36 -19.39
N PRO A 169 -29.17 -34.25 -20.21
CA PRO A 169 -29.07 -34.28 -21.66
C PRO A 169 -28.49 -32.99 -22.23
N GLU A 170 -27.65 -33.15 -23.24
CA GLU A 170 -27.18 -32.08 -24.11
C GLU A 170 -28.34 -31.60 -25.00
N VAL A 171 -28.66 -30.30 -24.90
CA VAL A 171 -29.60 -29.66 -25.83
C VAL A 171 -28.78 -28.91 -26.87
N ASN A 172 -28.67 -29.51 -28.06
CA ASN A 172 -28.21 -28.84 -29.25
C ASN A 172 -29.32 -27.91 -29.75
N VAL A 173 -29.18 -26.62 -29.64
CA VAL A 173 -30.03 -25.63 -30.30
C VAL A 173 -29.22 -24.96 -31.40
N SER A 174 -29.44 -25.42 -32.61
CA SER A 174 -29.07 -24.74 -33.84
C SER A 174 -30.05 -23.59 -34.06
N LEU A 175 -29.61 -22.36 -33.88
CA LEU A 175 -30.34 -21.17 -34.28
C LEU A 175 -29.65 -20.53 -35.48
N LYS A 176 -30.08 -20.90 -36.66
CA LYS A 176 -30.08 -20.04 -37.83
C LYS A 176 -31.25 -19.06 -37.68
N GLY A 177 -30.98 -17.82 -37.49
CA GLY A 177 -31.96 -16.74 -37.47
C GLY A 177 -31.25 -15.41 -37.58
N ASN A 178 -31.20 -14.86 -38.79
CA ASN A 178 -30.86 -13.46 -39.04
C ASN A 178 -31.86 -12.58 -38.29
N VAL A 179 -31.37 -11.85 -37.29
CA VAL A 179 -32.07 -10.69 -36.74
C VAL A 179 -31.07 -9.54 -36.79
N SER A 180 -31.28 -8.69 -37.80
CA SER A 180 -30.63 -7.39 -37.90
C SER A 180 -31.07 -6.55 -36.71
N ALA A 181 -30.14 -6.27 -35.80
CA ALA A 181 -30.29 -5.22 -34.79
C ALA A 181 -30.26 -3.86 -35.49
N PRO A 182 -31.17 -2.94 -35.12
CA PRO A 182 -31.12 -1.59 -35.66
C PRO A 182 -29.80 -0.92 -35.17
N ALA A 183 -28.98 -0.53 -36.12
CA ALA A 183 -27.87 0.33 -35.90
C ALA A 183 -28.40 1.68 -35.37
N VAL A 184 -28.21 1.97 -34.08
CA VAL A 184 -28.32 3.32 -33.57
C VAL A 184 -27.09 4.05 -34.10
N SER A 185 -27.24 4.68 -35.25
CA SER A 185 -26.29 5.64 -35.76
C SER A 185 -26.36 6.88 -34.86
N VAL A 186 -25.44 6.95 -33.88
CA VAL A 186 -25.05 8.23 -33.30
C VAL A 186 -24.29 8.96 -34.39
N SER A 187 -24.98 9.79 -35.12
CA SER A 187 -24.35 10.77 -35.99
C SER A 187 -23.58 11.74 -35.11
N ILE A 188 -22.31 11.44 -34.86
CA ILE A 188 -21.34 12.47 -34.54
C ILE A 188 -21.29 13.32 -35.81
N GLY A 189 -21.86 14.53 -35.74
CA GLY A 189 -21.75 15.50 -36.81
C GLY A 189 -20.28 15.74 -37.14
N GLY A 190 -19.78 14.99 -38.09
CA GLY A 190 -18.52 15.22 -38.76
C GLY A 190 -18.71 16.44 -39.67
N GLY A 191 -18.70 17.63 -39.08
CA GLY A 191 -18.41 18.83 -39.82
C GLY A 191 -16.99 18.72 -40.32
N SER A 192 -16.81 18.56 -41.60
CA SER A 192 -15.48 18.65 -42.24
C SER A 192 -14.87 20.01 -41.91
N VAL A 193 -13.81 20.00 -41.07
CA VAL A 193 -13.05 21.22 -40.69
C VAL A 193 -12.09 21.57 -41.83
N ASP A 194 -12.62 21.76 -43.03
CA ASP A 194 -11.80 22.04 -44.21
C ASP A 194 -11.92 23.45 -44.77
N SER A 195 -12.64 24.33 -44.06
CA SER A 195 -12.64 25.72 -44.48
C SER A 195 -11.44 26.49 -43.90
N PRO A 196 -10.80 27.36 -44.68
CA PRO A 196 -9.72 28.21 -44.19
C PRO A 196 -10.09 29.10 -43.01
N LYS A 197 -11.37 29.36 -42.80
CA LYS A 197 -11.92 30.14 -41.68
C LYS A 197 -11.91 29.35 -40.38
N ASP A 198 -12.21 28.02 -40.42
CA ASP A 198 -12.25 27.18 -39.26
C ASP A 198 -10.84 26.86 -38.76
N LYS A 199 -9.89 26.64 -39.66
CA LYS A 199 -8.46 26.49 -39.34
C LYS A 199 -7.89 27.73 -38.63
N LYS A 200 -8.27 28.93 -39.11
CA LYS A 200 -7.84 30.21 -38.50
C LYS A 200 -8.48 30.47 -37.13
N ALA A 201 -9.74 30.05 -36.94
CA ALA A 201 -10.45 30.14 -35.67
C ALA A 201 -9.82 29.18 -34.62
N LEU A 202 -9.52 27.93 -35.02
CA LEU A 202 -8.89 26.91 -34.16
C LEU A 202 -7.45 27.32 -33.76
N GLU A 203 -6.70 27.92 -34.70
CA GLU A 203 -5.35 28.41 -34.39
C GLU A 203 -5.39 29.65 -33.46
N LYS A 204 -6.37 30.53 -33.62
CA LYS A 204 -6.57 31.68 -32.73
C LYS A 204 -6.94 31.23 -31.31
N GLU A 205 -7.79 30.22 -31.20
CA GLU A 205 -8.15 29.64 -29.91
C GLU A 205 -6.96 28.92 -29.26
N ARG A 206 -6.14 28.15 -30.02
CA ARG A 206 -4.91 27.54 -29.55
C ARG A 206 -3.93 28.58 -29.01
N LYS A 207 -3.71 29.68 -29.76
CA LYS A 207 -2.82 30.77 -29.33
C LYS A 207 -3.38 31.50 -28.08
N ARG A 208 -4.70 31.62 -27.94
CA ARG A 208 -5.35 32.19 -26.74
C ARG A 208 -5.11 31.29 -25.53
N LYS A 209 -5.37 29.98 -25.66
CA LYS A 209 -5.14 28.98 -24.59
C LYS A 209 -3.65 28.92 -24.19
N GLU A 210 -2.75 29.01 -25.15
CA GLU A 210 -1.31 29.02 -24.86
C GLU A 210 -0.86 30.31 -24.13
N LYS A 211 -1.40 31.47 -24.52
CA LYS A 211 -1.16 32.73 -23.80
C LYS A 211 -1.70 32.70 -22.37
N GLU A 212 -2.89 32.19 -22.20
CA GLU A 212 -3.53 32.02 -20.90
C GLU A 212 -2.72 31.05 -20.00
N LYS A 213 -2.26 29.93 -20.57
CA LYS A 213 -1.37 28.98 -19.89
C LYS A 213 -0.06 29.65 -19.46
N LYS A 214 0.60 30.41 -20.33
CA LYS A 214 1.84 31.13 -19.99
C LYS A 214 1.63 32.21 -18.92
N LYS A 215 0.49 32.94 -18.97
CA LYS A 215 0.12 33.90 -17.93
C LYS A 215 -0.07 33.22 -16.59
N ARG A 216 -0.78 32.09 -16.56
CA ARG A 216 -1.04 31.27 -15.39
C ARG A 216 0.24 30.67 -14.81
N GLU A 217 1.16 30.18 -15.67
CA GLU A 217 2.48 29.71 -15.23
C GLU A 217 3.33 30.81 -14.56
N LYS A 218 3.25 32.05 -15.07
CA LYS A 218 3.92 33.20 -14.44
C LYS A 218 3.30 33.55 -13.10
N GLU A 219 1.99 33.53 -12.98
CA GLU A 219 1.28 33.77 -11.72
C GLU A 219 1.58 32.66 -10.69
N LEU A 220 1.60 31.39 -11.13
CA LEU A 220 2.01 30.27 -10.27
C LEU A 220 3.44 30.40 -9.77
N LYS A 221 4.38 30.82 -10.64
CA LYS A 221 5.76 31.10 -10.24
C LYS A 221 5.85 32.22 -9.23
N LYS A 222 5.07 33.30 -9.37
CA LYS A 222 4.99 34.41 -8.42
C LYS A 222 4.41 33.94 -7.07
N LYS A 223 3.35 33.11 -7.11
CA LYS A 223 2.75 32.52 -5.90
C LYS A 223 3.67 31.52 -5.20
N LYS A 224 4.43 30.73 -5.96
CA LYS A 224 5.49 29.84 -5.38
C LYS A 224 6.51 30.65 -4.58
N GLY A 225 6.91 31.80 -5.05
CA GLY A 225 7.81 32.72 -4.33
C GLY A 225 7.17 33.26 -3.04
N ALA A 226 5.90 33.64 -3.07
CA ALA A 226 5.18 34.12 -1.89
C ALA A 226 4.90 33.01 -0.86
N ALA A 227 4.54 31.80 -1.34
CA ALA A 227 4.27 30.65 -0.47
C ALA A 227 5.54 30.13 0.23
N ALA A 228 6.72 30.26 -0.40
CA ALA A 228 8.01 29.94 0.22
C ALA A 228 8.39 30.87 1.39
N ALA A 229 7.67 32.00 1.54
CA ALA A 229 7.94 32.99 2.61
C ALA A 229 7.21 32.67 3.93
N LYS A 230 6.32 31.66 4.00
CA LYS A 230 5.65 31.31 5.25
C LYS A 230 6.65 30.62 6.21
N PRO A 231 6.55 30.80 7.55
CA PRO A 231 7.38 30.11 8.51
C PRO A 231 7.30 28.58 8.35
N ALA A 232 8.41 27.90 8.53
CA ALA A 232 8.44 26.44 8.53
C ALA A 232 7.49 25.87 9.60
N GLY A 233 6.75 24.81 9.26
CA GLY A 233 5.78 24.20 10.16
C GLY A 233 4.44 24.94 10.28
N THR A 234 4.23 26.02 9.52
CA THR A 234 2.94 26.71 9.44
C THR A 234 2.10 26.10 8.31
N PHE A 235 0.91 25.64 8.63
CA PHE A 235 -0.01 25.04 7.64
C PHE A 235 -1.23 25.94 7.45
N LEU A 236 -1.60 26.19 6.18
CA LEU A 236 -2.77 26.95 5.84
C LEU A 236 -3.92 25.95 5.59
N THR A 237 -4.89 25.90 6.49
CA THR A 237 -5.99 24.92 6.47
C THR A 237 -7.33 25.51 6.09
N GLU A 238 -7.39 26.82 5.82
CA GLU A 238 -8.60 27.59 5.48
C GLU A 238 -8.29 28.68 4.45
N GLY A 239 -9.33 29.35 3.95
CA GLY A 239 -9.20 30.47 3.02
C GLY A 239 -9.10 30.08 1.54
N GLY A 240 -9.70 28.93 1.18
CA GLY A 240 -9.73 28.43 -0.20
C GLY A 240 -8.45 27.75 -0.64
N ILE A 241 -8.49 27.10 -1.79
CA ILE A 241 -7.39 26.29 -2.32
C ILE A 241 -6.29 27.11 -3.01
N GLU A 242 -6.61 28.34 -3.41
CA GLU A 242 -5.67 29.18 -4.16
C GLU A 242 -4.40 29.49 -3.35
N GLY A 243 -3.24 29.23 -3.94
CA GLY A 243 -1.95 29.43 -3.30
C GLY A 243 -1.54 28.38 -2.27
N LYS A 244 -2.40 27.40 -1.92
CA LYS A 244 -2.04 26.31 -1.03
C LYS A 244 -0.97 25.43 -1.64
N ILE A 245 -0.02 25.00 -0.84
CA ILE A 245 1.04 24.08 -1.25
C ILE A 245 0.61 22.67 -0.90
N ILE A 246 0.45 21.82 -1.91
CA ILE A 246 -0.04 20.44 -1.76
C ILE A 246 1.03 19.48 -2.30
N THR A 247 1.43 18.52 -1.49
CA THR A 247 2.26 17.40 -1.99
C THR A 247 1.39 16.19 -2.25
N ILE A 248 1.42 15.69 -3.49
CA ILE A 248 0.83 14.43 -3.90
C ILE A 248 1.92 13.36 -3.90
N ASP A 249 1.63 12.22 -3.29
CA ASP A 249 2.51 11.08 -3.20
C ASP A 249 1.92 9.89 -3.97
N PRO A 250 2.33 9.66 -5.23
CA PRO A 250 1.96 8.43 -5.93
C PRO A 250 2.62 7.24 -5.26
N GLY A 251 1.84 6.34 -4.65
CA GLY A 251 2.37 5.15 -3.97
C GLY A 251 3.23 4.29 -4.89
N HIS A 252 4.19 3.57 -4.29
CA HIS A 252 5.11 2.65 -4.99
C HIS A 252 5.99 3.35 -6.04
N GLY A 253 6.63 2.61 -6.94
CA GLY A 253 7.46 3.14 -8.02
C GLY A 253 8.83 2.45 -8.11
N GLY A 254 9.46 2.50 -9.27
CA GLY A 254 10.75 1.84 -9.52
C GLY A 254 10.63 0.32 -9.38
N SER A 255 11.43 -0.26 -8.49
CA SER A 255 11.43 -1.70 -8.21
C SER A 255 10.19 -2.18 -7.42
N ASP A 256 9.48 -1.28 -6.72
CA ASP A 256 8.24 -1.61 -6.00
C ASP A 256 7.01 -1.48 -6.93
N PRO A 257 6.42 -2.59 -7.38
CA PRO A 257 5.24 -2.56 -8.25
C PRO A 257 3.95 -2.21 -7.48
N GLY A 258 3.94 -2.27 -6.13
CA GLY A 258 2.73 -2.32 -5.34
C GLY A 258 1.95 -3.61 -5.54
N ALA A 259 0.64 -3.56 -5.34
CA ALA A 259 -0.23 -4.69 -5.64
C ALA A 259 -0.31 -4.93 -7.15
N VAL A 260 -0.45 -6.22 -7.52
CA VAL A 260 -0.53 -6.66 -8.91
C VAL A 260 -1.90 -7.31 -9.15
N GLY A 261 -2.62 -6.81 -10.14
CA GLY A 261 -3.91 -7.35 -10.55
C GLY A 261 -3.80 -8.67 -11.30
N ASP A 262 -4.92 -9.38 -11.43
CA ASP A 262 -5.00 -10.68 -12.13
C ASP A 262 -4.56 -10.60 -13.62
N LYS A 263 -4.63 -9.41 -14.23
CA LYS A 263 -4.21 -9.15 -15.62
C LYS A 263 -2.82 -8.52 -15.73
N GLY A 264 -2.05 -8.51 -14.64
CA GLY A 264 -0.72 -7.89 -14.61
C GLY A 264 -0.74 -6.36 -14.47
N THR A 265 -1.88 -5.77 -14.15
CA THR A 265 -1.97 -4.33 -13.85
C THR A 265 -1.15 -4.03 -12.59
N LEU A 266 -0.25 -3.05 -12.66
CA LEU A 266 0.62 -2.66 -11.55
C LEU A 266 0.04 -1.42 -10.84
N GLU A 267 -0.07 -1.47 -9.53
CA GLU A 267 -0.55 -0.36 -8.70
C GLU A 267 0.25 0.92 -8.96
N LYS A 268 1.59 0.83 -8.99
CA LYS A 268 2.48 1.97 -9.22
C LYS A 268 2.15 2.79 -10.46
N ASN A 269 1.64 2.15 -11.52
CA ASN A 269 1.29 2.82 -12.76
C ASN A 269 -0.04 3.59 -12.62
N ILE A 270 -1.02 2.97 -11.97
CA ILE A 270 -2.34 3.58 -11.76
C ILE A 270 -2.24 4.77 -10.82
N THR A 271 -1.51 4.63 -9.71
CA THR A 271 -1.30 5.71 -8.74
C THR A 271 -0.59 6.91 -9.39
N LEU A 272 0.41 6.67 -10.24
CA LEU A 272 1.12 7.72 -10.97
C LEU A 272 0.20 8.46 -11.94
N GLU A 273 -0.62 7.75 -12.71
CA GLU A 273 -1.50 8.36 -13.70
C GLU A 273 -2.66 9.14 -13.07
N ILE A 274 -3.25 8.66 -11.97
CA ILE A 274 -4.25 9.41 -11.20
C ILE A 274 -3.60 10.66 -10.60
N SER A 275 -2.42 10.54 -10.02
CA SER A 275 -1.70 11.65 -9.37
C SER A 275 -1.30 12.75 -10.34
N LYS A 276 -0.91 12.43 -11.57
CA LYS A 276 -0.64 13.43 -12.62
C LYS A 276 -1.86 14.25 -12.97
N ARG A 277 -3.02 13.60 -13.11
CA ARG A 277 -4.30 14.27 -13.38
C ARG A 277 -4.78 15.08 -12.18
N LEU A 278 -4.60 14.55 -10.97
CA LEU A 278 -4.90 15.27 -9.73
C LEU A 278 -4.07 16.55 -9.62
N LYS A 279 -2.76 16.45 -9.90
CA LYS A 279 -1.89 17.63 -9.96
C LYS A 279 -2.43 18.69 -10.93
N GLN A 280 -2.80 18.27 -12.15
CA GLN A 280 -3.35 19.20 -13.13
C GLN A 280 -4.63 19.90 -12.63
N ASN A 281 -5.59 19.14 -12.09
CA ASN A 281 -6.84 19.69 -11.56
C ASN A 281 -6.59 20.69 -10.42
N LEU A 282 -5.72 20.34 -9.47
CA LEU A 282 -5.40 21.23 -8.35
C LEU A 282 -4.66 22.50 -8.78
N GLU A 283 -3.73 22.39 -9.74
CA GLU A 283 -3.07 23.56 -10.33
C GLU A 283 -4.05 24.42 -11.12
N GLU A 284 -5.05 23.82 -11.74
CA GLU A 284 -6.17 24.54 -12.37
C GLU A 284 -7.03 25.29 -11.37
N MET A 285 -7.18 24.83 -10.16
CA MET A 285 -7.85 25.51 -9.05
C MET A 285 -6.96 26.56 -8.34
N GLY A 286 -5.72 26.74 -8.77
CA GLY A 286 -4.78 27.74 -8.24
C GLY A 286 -3.86 27.25 -7.14
N ALA A 287 -3.85 25.95 -6.80
CA ALA A 287 -2.90 25.38 -5.85
C ALA A 287 -1.47 25.30 -6.43
N ILE A 288 -0.47 25.23 -5.56
CA ILE A 288 0.92 24.95 -5.88
C ILE A 288 1.17 23.47 -5.57
N VAL A 289 1.43 22.66 -6.60
CA VAL A 289 1.49 21.21 -6.41
C VAL A 289 2.88 20.65 -6.66
N HIS A 290 3.36 19.87 -5.68
CA HIS A 290 4.56 19.05 -5.77
C HIS A 290 4.17 17.58 -5.80
N MET A 291 4.98 16.76 -6.46
CA MET A 291 4.82 15.30 -6.47
C MET A 291 6.08 14.67 -5.93
N THR A 292 5.96 13.61 -5.13
CA THR A 292 7.11 12.84 -4.65
C THR A 292 7.84 12.15 -5.79
N ARG A 293 7.11 11.67 -6.79
CA ARG A 293 7.61 11.18 -8.08
C ARG A 293 6.68 11.58 -9.23
N SER A 294 7.23 11.86 -10.38
CA SER A 294 6.50 12.19 -11.62
C SER A 294 6.73 11.17 -12.74
N THR A 295 7.60 10.19 -12.48
CA THR A 295 7.93 9.07 -13.37
C THR A 295 7.91 7.76 -12.58
N ASP A 296 8.11 6.63 -13.26
CA ASP A 296 8.27 5.34 -12.59
C ASP A 296 9.70 5.23 -12.03
N ARG A 297 9.86 5.64 -10.77
CA ARG A 297 11.13 5.62 -10.03
C ARG A 297 10.91 5.52 -8.54
N GLU A 298 11.89 5.07 -7.81
CA GLU A 298 12.01 5.24 -6.36
C GLU A 298 12.28 6.72 -6.02
N VAL A 299 11.75 7.20 -4.89
CA VAL A 299 11.92 8.61 -4.45
C VAL A 299 13.28 8.81 -3.80
N ALA A 300 13.70 7.86 -2.96
CA ALA A 300 15.02 7.87 -2.33
C ALA A 300 16.15 7.47 -3.29
N GLY A 301 15.81 6.79 -4.39
CA GLY A 301 16.74 6.25 -5.38
C GLY A 301 16.99 4.75 -5.24
N PRO A 302 17.65 4.15 -6.24
CA PRO A 302 17.83 2.70 -6.31
C PRO A 302 18.52 2.10 -5.10
N GLY A 303 17.97 1.00 -4.59
CA GLY A 303 18.53 0.26 -3.46
C GLY A 303 18.31 0.88 -2.09
N ALA A 304 17.50 1.93 -1.99
CA ALA A 304 17.08 2.48 -0.71
C ALA A 304 16.23 1.46 0.07
N SER A 305 16.30 1.53 1.40
CA SER A 305 15.39 0.72 2.22
C SER A 305 13.97 1.28 2.15
N ASP A 306 12.96 0.42 2.47
CA ASP A 306 11.56 0.84 2.55
C ASP A 306 11.37 2.09 3.44
N VAL A 307 12.11 2.18 4.55
CA VAL A 307 12.03 3.32 5.47
C VAL A 307 12.63 4.58 4.84
N ASP A 308 13.77 4.48 4.14
CA ASP A 308 14.37 5.62 3.47
C ASP A 308 13.47 6.10 2.32
N GLU A 309 12.87 5.16 1.59
CA GLU A 309 11.90 5.46 0.54
C GLU A 309 10.69 6.21 1.09
N LEU A 310 10.09 5.74 2.19
CA LEU A 310 8.96 6.40 2.83
C LEU A 310 9.36 7.75 3.43
N GLN A 311 10.56 7.85 4.01
CA GLN A 311 11.06 9.12 4.54
C GLN A 311 11.35 10.13 3.43
N ALA A 312 11.89 9.69 2.30
CA ALA A 312 12.13 10.56 1.15
C ALA A 312 10.84 11.19 0.62
N ARG A 313 9.71 10.46 0.64
CA ARG A 313 8.39 10.97 0.28
C ARG A 313 7.96 12.11 1.22
N ILE A 314 8.12 11.92 2.52
CA ILE A 314 7.85 12.95 3.53
C ILE A 314 8.76 14.17 3.31
N ASN A 315 10.06 13.95 3.08
CA ASN A 315 11.04 15.01 2.89
C ASN A 315 10.70 15.92 1.69
N VAL A 316 10.03 15.40 0.65
CA VAL A 316 9.53 16.24 -0.45
C VAL A 316 8.50 17.24 0.08
N ALA A 317 7.55 16.81 0.89
CA ALA A 317 6.51 17.68 1.44
C ALA A 317 7.09 18.71 2.44
N GLU A 318 7.98 18.26 3.32
CA GLU A 318 8.66 19.12 4.30
C GLU A 318 9.53 20.18 3.61
N LYS A 319 10.33 19.79 2.61
CA LYS A 319 11.17 20.70 1.82
C LYS A 319 10.37 21.82 1.15
N HIS A 320 9.16 21.52 0.72
CA HIS A 320 8.29 22.49 0.07
C HIS A 320 7.36 23.21 1.05
N ASN A 321 7.49 22.93 2.35
CA ASN A 321 6.65 23.52 3.38
C ASN A 321 5.15 23.40 3.05
N SER A 322 4.72 22.16 2.70
CA SER A 322 3.38 21.87 2.21
C SER A 322 2.30 22.13 3.27
N ASP A 323 1.11 22.52 2.82
CA ASP A 323 -0.08 22.68 3.66
C ASP A 323 -0.86 21.38 3.82
N LEU A 324 -0.65 20.45 2.87
CA LEU A 324 -1.33 19.16 2.81
C LEU A 324 -0.47 18.12 2.12
N PHE A 325 -0.50 16.89 2.64
CA PHE A 325 0.08 15.70 2.02
C PHE A 325 -1.02 14.68 1.68
N VAL A 326 -1.06 14.22 0.43
CA VAL A 326 -2.04 13.24 -0.05
C VAL A 326 -1.33 12.08 -0.73
N SER A 327 -1.35 10.91 -0.10
CA SER A 327 -0.82 9.68 -0.68
C SER A 327 -1.91 8.92 -1.44
N VAL A 328 -1.59 8.45 -2.64
CA VAL A 328 -2.52 7.81 -3.57
C VAL A 328 -2.12 6.36 -3.75
N HIS A 329 -2.99 5.44 -3.39
CA HIS A 329 -2.83 3.99 -3.43
C HIS A 329 -4.02 3.28 -4.06
N ILE A 330 -3.85 2.01 -4.36
CA ILE A 330 -4.88 1.09 -4.83
C ILE A 330 -4.87 -0.13 -3.93
N ASN A 331 -5.99 -0.44 -3.32
CA ASN A 331 -6.11 -1.53 -2.36
C ASN A 331 -6.01 -2.91 -3.02
N SER A 332 -5.72 -3.90 -2.20
CA SER A 332 -5.78 -5.31 -2.60
C SER A 332 -6.35 -6.17 -1.48
N SER A 333 -7.10 -7.22 -1.83
CA SER A 333 -7.69 -8.15 -0.88
C SER A 333 -7.61 -9.58 -1.39
N VAL A 334 -7.44 -10.53 -0.48
CA VAL A 334 -7.58 -11.97 -0.78
C VAL A 334 -9.01 -12.30 -1.22
N ASN A 335 -10.00 -11.58 -0.69
CA ASN A 335 -11.37 -11.67 -1.16
C ASN A 335 -11.57 -10.78 -2.39
N LYS A 336 -11.50 -11.38 -3.57
CA LYS A 336 -11.63 -10.70 -4.87
C LYS A 336 -13.01 -10.08 -5.15
N LYS A 337 -13.97 -10.23 -4.24
CA LYS A 337 -15.29 -9.58 -4.34
C LYS A 337 -15.33 -8.22 -3.66
N VAL A 338 -14.36 -7.94 -2.77
CA VAL A 338 -14.26 -6.65 -2.09
C VAL A 338 -13.91 -5.58 -3.12
N GLY A 339 -14.56 -4.42 -3.01
CA GLY A 339 -14.34 -3.25 -3.85
C GLY A 339 -14.73 -1.98 -3.11
N GLY A 340 -14.52 -0.83 -3.74
CA GLY A 340 -14.90 0.47 -3.21
C GLY A 340 -13.72 1.30 -2.69
N PHE A 341 -14.05 2.46 -2.10
CA PHE A 341 -13.09 3.45 -1.63
C PHE A 341 -12.95 3.44 -0.12
N SER A 342 -11.74 3.57 0.38
CA SER A 342 -11.44 3.89 1.78
C SER A 342 -10.36 4.96 1.89
N THR A 343 -10.48 5.82 2.89
CA THR A 343 -9.52 6.88 3.14
C THR A 343 -8.95 6.74 4.54
N TYR A 344 -7.63 6.81 4.65
CA TYR A 344 -6.91 6.61 5.88
C TYR A 344 -6.31 7.92 6.38
N TYR A 345 -6.30 8.08 7.71
CA TYR A 345 -5.62 9.16 8.39
C TYR A 345 -4.95 8.67 9.67
N TYR A 346 -3.99 9.40 10.16
CA TYR A 346 -3.43 9.24 11.50
C TYR A 346 -3.81 10.48 12.32
N PRO A 347 -4.42 10.33 13.51
CA PRO A 347 -5.01 11.45 14.25
C PRO A 347 -3.95 12.32 14.94
N LYS A 348 -3.10 13.02 14.17
CA LYS A 348 -2.15 14.03 14.70
C LYS A 348 -2.90 15.29 15.12
N THR A 349 -3.83 15.71 14.27
CA THR A 349 -4.64 16.92 14.45
C THR A 349 -6.07 16.69 13.98
N LYS A 350 -6.99 17.59 14.34
CA LYS A 350 -8.37 17.57 13.81
C LYS A 350 -8.45 17.70 12.28
N PHE A 351 -7.42 18.24 11.66
CA PHE A 351 -7.36 18.47 10.22
C PHE A 351 -7.10 17.18 9.42
N ASP A 352 -6.43 16.19 10.01
CA ASP A 352 -6.17 14.90 9.35
C ASP A 352 -7.49 14.15 9.08
N ALA A 353 -8.38 14.09 10.05
CA ALA A 353 -9.72 13.50 9.86
C ALA A 353 -10.61 14.35 8.94
N LYS A 354 -10.51 15.71 9.01
CA LYS A 354 -11.29 16.63 8.16
C LYS A 354 -10.98 16.43 6.68
N ILE A 355 -9.69 16.37 6.31
CA ILE A 355 -9.30 16.16 4.91
C ILE A 355 -9.68 14.76 4.41
N ALA A 356 -9.43 13.73 5.21
CA ALA A 356 -9.80 12.36 4.85
C ALA A 356 -11.31 12.23 4.61
N LYS A 357 -12.13 12.84 5.49
CA LYS A 357 -13.59 12.85 5.34
C LYS A 357 -14.03 13.60 4.09
N SER A 358 -13.48 14.79 3.82
CA SER A 358 -13.86 15.61 2.67
C SER A 358 -13.62 14.89 1.34
N ILE A 359 -12.50 14.18 1.21
CA ILE A 359 -12.21 13.39 0.00
C ILE A 359 -13.10 12.15 -0.07
N GLN A 360 -13.26 11.40 1.04
CA GLN A 360 -14.07 10.18 1.07
C GLN A 360 -15.53 10.46 0.69
N ASP A 361 -16.11 11.47 1.29
CA ASP A 361 -17.50 11.86 1.03
C ASP A 361 -17.69 12.24 -0.44
N ASN A 362 -16.79 13.04 -1.02
CA ASN A 362 -16.89 13.46 -2.41
C ASN A 362 -16.73 12.29 -3.39
N LEU A 363 -15.80 11.37 -3.14
CA LEU A 363 -15.62 10.16 -3.93
C LEU A 363 -16.89 9.30 -3.90
N THR A 364 -17.41 9.00 -2.72
CA THR A 364 -18.52 8.05 -2.56
C THR A 364 -19.86 8.62 -3.02
N ALA A 365 -20.11 9.90 -2.80
CA ALA A 365 -21.33 10.57 -3.28
C ALA A 365 -21.43 10.61 -4.81
N ASN A 366 -20.30 10.69 -5.51
CA ASN A 366 -20.27 10.94 -6.95
C ASN A 366 -19.86 9.75 -7.81
N TYR A 367 -19.48 8.62 -7.20
CA TYR A 367 -18.94 7.48 -7.95
C TYR A 367 -19.88 6.28 -8.05
N GLY A 368 -20.82 6.13 -7.09
CA GLY A 368 -21.69 4.95 -7.01
C GLY A 368 -20.93 3.66 -6.72
N ARG A 369 -19.85 3.75 -5.93
CA ARG A 369 -19.03 2.64 -5.44
C ARG A 369 -19.22 2.46 -3.95
N ASP A 370 -18.86 1.27 -3.45
CA ASP A 370 -18.97 0.97 -2.02
C ASP A 370 -18.12 1.95 -1.20
N ASN A 371 -18.74 2.51 -0.17
CA ASN A 371 -18.09 3.36 0.80
C ASN A 371 -17.54 2.50 1.94
N LEU A 372 -16.24 2.22 1.91
CA LEU A 372 -15.57 1.47 2.98
C LEU A 372 -15.15 2.37 4.16
N GLY A 373 -15.46 3.66 4.06
CA GLY A 373 -15.36 4.63 5.14
C GLY A 373 -13.96 5.16 5.41
N LEU A 374 -13.92 5.96 6.49
CA LEU A 374 -12.69 6.49 7.06
C LEU A 374 -12.09 5.48 8.02
N ARG A 375 -10.76 5.40 8.01
CA ARG A 375 -10.03 4.48 8.87
C ARG A 375 -8.81 5.15 9.50
N GLU A 376 -8.64 4.97 10.78
CA GLU A 376 -7.40 5.32 11.44
C GLU A 376 -6.34 4.25 11.12
N ALA A 377 -5.15 4.70 10.69
CA ALA A 377 -4.07 3.80 10.39
C ALA A 377 -2.70 4.41 10.74
N ASN A 378 -1.78 3.54 11.12
CA ASN A 378 -0.43 3.91 11.49
C ASN A 378 0.53 3.78 10.30
N PHE A 379 0.13 4.29 9.12
CA PHE A 379 1.02 4.31 7.95
C PHE A 379 2.12 5.35 8.14
N TYR A 380 3.33 4.98 7.75
CA TYR A 380 4.53 5.76 7.99
C TYR A 380 4.41 7.21 7.49
N VAL A 381 4.01 7.38 6.24
CA VAL A 381 3.96 8.70 5.59
C VAL A 381 2.92 9.63 6.24
N ILE A 382 1.71 9.17 6.53
CA ILE A 382 0.67 10.02 7.12
C ILE A 382 0.88 10.28 8.61
N LYS A 383 1.60 9.39 9.31
CA LYS A 383 1.93 9.58 10.72
C LYS A 383 3.07 10.57 10.94
N ARG A 384 4.10 10.55 10.07
CA ARG A 384 5.34 11.29 10.29
C ARG A 384 5.41 12.62 9.55
N CYS A 385 4.51 12.90 8.61
CA CYS A 385 4.35 14.24 8.06
C CYS A 385 4.01 15.25 9.16
N SER A 386 4.63 16.43 9.13
CA SER A 386 4.29 17.52 10.06
C SER A 386 2.93 18.17 9.73
N MET A 387 2.60 18.26 8.43
CA MET A 387 1.34 18.83 7.94
C MET A 387 0.17 17.83 8.04
N PRO A 388 -1.10 18.29 7.91
CA PRO A 388 -2.24 17.41 7.69
C PRO A 388 -2.01 16.44 6.54
N ALA A 389 -2.35 15.16 6.74
CA ALA A 389 -2.01 14.11 5.80
C ALA A 389 -3.10 13.03 5.72
N THR A 390 -3.29 12.50 4.51
CA THR A 390 -4.23 11.39 4.26
C THR A 390 -3.67 10.42 3.21
N LEU A 391 -4.12 9.17 3.26
CA LEU A 391 -3.83 8.14 2.28
C LEU A 391 -5.13 7.57 1.72
N LEU A 392 -5.20 7.54 0.42
CA LEU A 392 -6.38 7.12 -0.34
C LEU A 392 -6.15 5.70 -0.87
N GLU A 393 -7.12 4.82 -0.65
CA GLU A 393 -7.19 3.50 -1.26
C GLU A 393 -8.33 3.49 -2.29
N LEU A 394 -7.96 3.61 -3.55
CA LEU A 394 -8.86 3.87 -4.66
C LEU A 394 -9.27 2.58 -5.37
N CYS A 395 -10.29 1.92 -4.84
CA CYS A 395 -10.75 0.61 -5.32
C CYS A 395 -9.77 -0.54 -5.01
N PHE A 396 -10.03 -1.74 -5.52
CA PHE A 396 -9.24 -2.94 -5.27
C PHE A 396 -8.73 -3.54 -6.58
N ILE A 397 -7.41 -3.57 -6.75
CA ILE A 397 -6.77 -4.14 -7.94
C ILE A 397 -7.00 -5.66 -8.04
N SER A 398 -7.23 -6.33 -6.90
CA SER A 398 -7.59 -7.75 -6.82
C SER A 398 -9.03 -8.05 -7.29
N ASN A 399 -9.90 -7.03 -7.41
CA ASN A 399 -11.25 -7.18 -7.94
C ASN A 399 -11.25 -7.02 -9.47
N LYS A 400 -11.57 -8.10 -10.21
CA LYS A 400 -11.51 -8.12 -11.68
C LYS A 400 -12.31 -6.99 -12.36
N LYS A 401 -13.45 -6.58 -11.77
CA LYS A 401 -14.28 -5.49 -12.33
C LYS A 401 -13.60 -4.14 -12.11
N GLU A 402 -13.00 -3.93 -10.94
CA GLU A 402 -12.30 -2.68 -10.60
C GLU A 402 -10.94 -2.59 -11.30
N GLU A 403 -10.17 -3.69 -11.40
CA GLU A 403 -8.95 -3.75 -12.20
C GLU A 403 -9.18 -3.30 -13.65
N LYS A 404 -10.26 -3.82 -14.29
CA LYS A 404 -10.62 -3.39 -15.65
C LYS A 404 -10.94 -1.90 -15.75
N LEU A 405 -11.58 -1.32 -14.71
CA LEU A 405 -11.90 0.10 -14.67
C LEU A 405 -10.66 0.99 -14.52
N MET A 406 -9.73 0.60 -13.64
CA MET A 406 -8.54 1.38 -13.30
C MET A 406 -7.64 1.65 -14.49
N GLY A 407 -7.55 0.69 -15.44
CA GLY A 407 -6.82 0.86 -16.70
C GLY A 407 -7.44 1.88 -17.65
N GLY A 408 -8.70 2.28 -17.41
CA GLY A 408 -9.44 3.19 -18.28
C GLY A 408 -9.19 4.66 -17.98
N ASN A 409 -8.99 5.46 -19.04
CA ASN A 409 -8.79 6.90 -18.92
C ASN A 409 -9.95 7.60 -18.17
N TRP A 410 -11.19 7.16 -18.38
CA TRP A 410 -12.36 7.71 -17.71
C TRP A 410 -12.29 7.57 -16.19
N PHE A 411 -11.92 6.38 -15.68
CA PHE A 411 -11.77 6.14 -14.25
C PHE A 411 -10.73 7.07 -13.62
N GLN A 412 -9.53 7.09 -14.22
CA GLN A 412 -8.42 7.88 -13.71
C GLN A 412 -8.73 9.38 -13.70
N THR A 413 -9.38 9.88 -14.77
CA THR A 413 -9.77 11.30 -14.89
C THR A 413 -10.85 11.65 -13.89
N LYS A 414 -11.92 10.85 -13.78
CA LYS A 414 -13.02 11.09 -12.84
C LYS A 414 -12.54 11.03 -11.40
N THR A 415 -11.74 10.02 -11.05
CA THR A 415 -11.19 9.86 -9.70
C THR A 415 -10.33 11.05 -9.31
N ALA A 416 -9.40 11.47 -10.17
CA ALA A 416 -8.56 12.64 -9.93
C ALA A 416 -9.36 13.93 -9.74
N LYS A 417 -10.43 14.13 -10.54
CA LYS A 417 -11.33 15.29 -10.41
C LYS A 417 -12.04 15.29 -9.06
N LEU A 418 -12.63 14.16 -8.67
CA LEU A 418 -13.35 14.04 -7.41
C LEU A 418 -12.44 14.22 -6.19
N ILE A 419 -11.19 13.72 -6.24
CA ILE A 419 -10.20 13.98 -5.19
C ILE A 419 -9.90 15.47 -5.11
N ALA A 420 -9.68 16.14 -6.25
CA ALA A 420 -9.40 17.58 -6.28
C ALA A 420 -10.53 18.42 -5.68
N GLU A 421 -11.78 18.11 -6.03
CA GLU A 421 -12.97 18.75 -5.47
C GLU A 421 -13.09 18.50 -3.96
N GLY A 422 -12.78 17.28 -3.48
CA GLY A 422 -12.75 16.97 -2.06
C GLY A 422 -11.67 17.77 -1.31
N ILE A 423 -10.50 17.98 -1.93
CA ILE A 423 -9.42 18.82 -1.38
C ILE A 423 -9.84 20.29 -1.37
N GLU A 424 -10.48 20.79 -2.44
CA GLU A 424 -11.01 22.15 -2.48
C GLU A 424 -12.03 22.40 -1.35
N ASN A 425 -12.96 21.45 -1.15
CA ASN A 425 -13.96 21.52 -0.09
C ASN A 425 -13.35 21.52 1.32
N TYR A 426 -12.21 20.84 1.50
CA TYR A 426 -11.49 20.87 2.78
C TYR A 426 -10.97 22.26 3.15
N PHE A 427 -10.53 23.05 2.18
CA PHE A 427 -9.98 24.40 2.41
C PHE A 427 -11.07 25.50 2.49
N LYS A 428 -12.31 25.19 2.14
CA LYS A 428 -13.48 26.06 2.37
C LYS A 428 -13.88 26.03 3.84
#